data_4573d1dadfeaf8f9c49d387edf724e35
#
_entry.id   4573d1dadfeaf8f9c49d387edf724e35
#
_cell.length_a   1.000
_cell.length_b   1.000
_cell.length_c   1.000
_cell.angle_alpha   90.00
_cell.angle_beta   90.00
_cell.angle_gamma   90.00
#
_symmetry.space_group_name_H-M   'P 1'
#
loop_
_entity.id
_entity.type
_entity.pdbx_description
1 polymer ?
#
loop_
_entity_poly.entity_id
_entity_poly.type
_entity_poly.pdbx_seq_one_letter_code
_entity_poly.pdbx_strand_id
1 'polypeptide(L)'
;MNLSTEFPVINSRKGKKIPMNVRICNNCKLVQLQHNYDLNQLYNKDYGYKSGVNLTMSQHLESITKDVEKIVKFKKKDIVLDVASNDGTFLKKYKNKNL
;
A
#
# COMPACT_ATOMS: atom_id res chain seq x y z
N MET A 1 -8.17 7.65 -16.35
CA MET A 1 -7.08 7.82 -15.37
C MET A 1 -5.84 7.15 -15.92
N ASN A 2 -4.65 7.73 -15.80
CA ASN A 2 -3.42 7.04 -16.15
C ASN A 2 -3.10 6.00 -15.07
N LEU A 3 -2.44 4.90 -15.45
CA LEU A 3 -1.88 3.96 -14.48
C LEU A 3 -0.89 4.71 -13.59
N SER A 4 -1.06 4.60 -12.28
CA SER A 4 -0.27 5.36 -11.29
C SER A 4 1.23 5.03 -11.30
N THR A 5 1.63 3.99 -12.00
CA THR A 5 3.01 3.52 -12.12
C THR A 5 3.73 3.99 -13.38
N GLU A 6 3.00 4.59 -14.32
CA GLU A 6 3.59 5.13 -15.53
C GLU A 6 3.67 6.66 -15.43
N PHE A 7 4.86 7.17 -15.19
CA PHE A 7 5.17 8.59 -15.29
C PHE A 7 5.75 8.85 -16.69
N PRO A 8 4.95 9.40 -17.63
CA PRO A 8 5.46 9.66 -18.98
C PRO A 8 6.57 10.70 -18.90
N VAL A 9 7.68 10.38 -19.52
CA VAL A 9 8.75 11.38 -19.76
C VAL A 9 8.18 12.47 -20.67
N ILE A 10 8.54 13.73 -20.42
CA ILE A 10 8.15 14.88 -21.24
C ILE A 10 8.42 14.51 -22.72
N ASN A 11 7.38 14.61 -23.57
CA ASN A 11 7.37 14.22 -24.99
C ASN A 11 7.27 12.72 -25.28
N SER A 12 7.02 11.84 -24.32
CA SER A 12 6.73 10.44 -24.57
C SER A 12 5.24 10.16 -24.83
N ARG A 13 4.93 8.94 -25.32
CA ARG A 13 3.57 8.50 -25.61
C ARG A 13 2.63 8.71 -24.44
N LYS A 14 1.41 9.20 -24.69
CA LYS A 14 0.35 9.30 -23.68
C LYS A 14 0.16 7.94 -23.01
N GLY A 15 0.24 7.90 -21.69
CA GLY A 15 0.00 6.69 -20.93
C GLY A 15 -1.36 6.05 -21.26
N LYS A 16 -1.46 4.74 -21.15
CA LYS A 16 -2.68 3.99 -21.40
C LYS A 16 -3.78 4.46 -20.45
N LYS A 17 -4.89 4.93 -21.00
CA LYS A 17 -6.07 5.30 -20.20
C LYS A 17 -6.88 4.05 -19.92
N ILE A 18 -7.25 3.85 -18.66
CA ILE A 18 -8.12 2.77 -18.22
C ILE A 18 -9.38 3.33 -17.57
N PRO A 19 -10.55 2.69 -17.74
CA PRO A 19 -11.76 3.08 -17.03
C PRO A 19 -11.60 2.82 -15.53
N MET A 20 -12.12 3.71 -14.70
CA MET A 20 -12.13 3.57 -13.26
C MET A 20 -13.57 3.68 -12.75
N ASN A 21 -14.34 2.63 -13.00
CA ASN A 21 -15.72 2.54 -12.54
C ASN A 21 -15.76 1.81 -11.20
N VAL A 22 -16.36 2.45 -10.20
CA VAL A 22 -16.57 1.86 -8.89
C VAL A 22 -17.98 1.26 -8.83
N ARG A 23 -18.11 0.07 -8.28
CA ARG A 23 -19.38 -0.62 -8.06
C ARG A 23 -19.49 -1.14 -6.65
N ILE A 24 -20.73 -1.24 -6.18
CA ILE A 24 -21.06 -1.91 -4.93
C ILE A 24 -21.70 -3.28 -5.23
N CYS A 25 -21.24 -4.31 -4.56
CA CYS A 25 -21.86 -5.63 -4.65
C CYS A 25 -23.24 -5.61 -3.97
N ASN A 26 -24.28 -6.02 -4.69
CA ASN A 26 -25.64 -6.03 -4.10
C ASN A 26 -25.79 -7.06 -2.97
N ASN A 27 -24.97 -8.11 -2.98
CA ASN A 27 -25.02 -9.16 -1.97
C ASN A 27 -24.23 -8.80 -0.71
N CYS A 28 -22.92 -8.66 -0.81
CA CYS A 28 -22.03 -8.45 0.35
C CYS A 28 -21.70 -6.98 0.63
N LYS A 29 -22.23 -6.04 -0.18
CA LYS A 29 -21.99 -4.57 -0.06
C LYS A 29 -20.55 -4.12 -0.22
N LEU A 30 -19.66 -5.00 -0.66
CA LEU A 30 -18.28 -4.64 -0.96
C LEU A 30 -18.23 -3.59 -2.08
N VAL A 31 -17.52 -2.51 -1.83
CA VAL A 31 -17.19 -1.50 -2.84
C VAL A 31 -15.91 -1.91 -3.55
N GLN A 32 -15.94 -2.02 -4.87
CA GLN A 32 -14.82 -2.54 -5.66
C GLN A 32 -14.77 -1.90 -7.05
N LEU A 33 -13.62 -2.01 -7.71
CA LEU A 33 -13.52 -1.63 -9.10
C LEU A 33 -14.28 -2.63 -9.99
N GLN A 34 -14.92 -2.13 -11.04
CA GLN A 34 -15.65 -2.96 -12.01
C GLN A 34 -14.72 -3.81 -12.87
N HIS A 35 -13.51 -3.34 -13.11
CA HIS A 35 -12.54 -3.93 -14.01
C HIS A 35 -11.31 -4.40 -13.26
N ASN A 36 -10.83 -5.59 -13.60
CA ASN A 36 -9.53 -6.08 -13.17
C ASN A 36 -8.47 -5.66 -14.19
N TYR A 37 -7.30 -5.31 -13.69
CA TYR A 37 -6.15 -4.94 -14.50
C TYR A 37 -5.02 -5.93 -14.26
N ASP A 38 -4.18 -6.09 -15.27
CA ASP A 38 -2.99 -6.91 -15.15
C ASP A 38 -2.06 -6.35 -14.07
N LEU A 39 -1.83 -7.16 -13.04
CA LEU A 39 -0.98 -6.78 -11.90
C LEU A 39 0.45 -6.47 -12.32
N ASN A 40 0.96 -7.11 -13.38
CA ASN A 40 2.29 -6.83 -13.91
C ASN A 40 2.39 -5.42 -14.51
N GLN A 41 1.27 -4.85 -14.95
CA GLN A 41 1.21 -3.46 -15.41
C GLN A 41 1.08 -2.47 -14.25
N LEU A 42 0.48 -2.89 -13.13
CA LEU A 42 0.30 -2.04 -11.94
C LEU A 42 1.53 -2.07 -11.02
N TYR A 43 2.14 -3.24 -10.85
CA TYR A 43 3.25 -3.50 -9.93
C TYR A 43 4.44 -4.09 -10.70
N ASN A 44 4.96 -3.33 -11.64
CA ASN A 44 6.15 -3.70 -12.40
C ASN A 44 7.44 -3.28 -11.65
N LYS A 45 8.60 -3.59 -12.24
CA LYS A 45 9.91 -3.22 -11.69
C LYS A 45 10.12 -1.72 -11.49
N ASP A 46 9.35 -0.89 -12.20
CA ASP A 46 9.42 0.57 -12.15
C ASP A 46 8.39 1.17 -11.18
N TYR A 47 7.73 0.33 -10.37
CA TYR A 47 6.79 0.78 -9.34
C TYR A 47 7.50 1.65 -8.29
N GLY A 48 7.31 2.97 -8.41
CA GLY A 48 8.09 3.96 -7.67
C GLY A 48 7.50 4.39 -6.32
N TYR A 49 6.32 3.89 -5.92
CA TYR A 49 5.74 4.29 -4.65
C TYR A 49 6.46 3.65 -3.47
N LYS A 50 6.96 4.50 -2.57
CA LYS A 50 7.59 4.09 -1.30
C LYS A 50 6.92 4.83 -0.15
N SER A 51 6.38 4.09 0.81
CA SER A 51 5.68 4.64 1.97
C SER A 51 6.57 5.56 2.82
N GLY A 52 7.85 5.24 2.92
CA GLY A 52 8.81 5.98 3.73
C GLY A 52 9.23 7.35 3.19
N VAL A 53 8.98 7.62 1.90
CA VAL A 53 9.33 8.92 1.28
C VAL A 53 8.35 10.02 1.73
N ASN A 54 7.10 9.67 2.00
CA ASN A 54 6.07 10.63 2.41
C ASN A 54 6.06 10.74 3.95
N LEU A 55 6.37 11.92 4.47
CA LEU A 55 6.42 12.17 5.91
C LEU A 55 5.07 11.92 6.58
N THR A 56 3.97 12.40 5.99
CA THR A 56 2.61 12.20 6.53
C THR A 56 2.27 10.71 6.61
N MET A 57 2.58 9.94 5.55
CA MET A 57 2.38 8.50 5.55
C MET A 57 3.25 7.81 6.61
N SER A 58 4.51 8.18 6.71
CA SER A 58 5.43 7.64 7.73
C SER A 58 4.95 7.88 9.16
N GLN A 59 4.42 9.08 9.44
CA GLN A 59 3.83 9.41 10.74
C GLN A 59 2.53 8.63 11.00
N HIS A 60 1.69 8.47 9.98
CA HIS A 60 0.48 7.66 10.09
C HIS A 60 0.79 6.19 10.40
N LEU A 61 1.75 5.59 9.71
CA LEU A 61 2.20 4.23 9.99
C LEU A 61 2.76 4.08 11.42
N GLU A 62 3.50 5.08 11.90
CA GLU A 62 3.98 5.10 13.28
C GLU A 62 2.82 5.19 14.31
N SER A 63 1.77 5.95 14.00
CA SER A 63 0.58 6.00 14.85
C SER A 63 -0.09 4.63 14.94
N ILE A 64 -0.27 3.95 13.80
CA ILE A 64 -0.86 2.61 13.76
C ILE A 64 -0.04 1.62 14.61
N THR A 65 1.29 1.61 14.46
CA THR A 65 2.13 0.68 15.26
C THR A 65 2.02 0.95 16.75
N LYS A 66 1.98 2.22 17.17
CA LYS A 66 1.76 2.59 18.59
C LYS A 66 0.41 2.09 19.11
N ASP A 67 -0.63 2.16 18.31
CA ASP A 67 -1.96 1.69 18.72
C ASP A 67 -2.00 0.15 18.77
N VAL A 68 -1.37 -0.53 17.85
CA VAL A 68 -1.20 -2.00 17.91
C VAL A 68 -0.42 -2.41 19.16
N GLU A 69 0.70 -1.73 19.47
CA GLU A 69 1.51 -2.03 20.65
C GLU A 69 0.78 -1.79 22.00
N LYS A 70 -0.23 -0.90 22.01
CA LYS A 70 -1.09 -0.72 23.20
C LYS A 70 -2.07 -1.89 23.40
N ILE A 71 -2.59 -2.42 22.30
CA ILE A 71 -3.63 -3.47 22.30
C ILE A 71 -2.98 -4.84 22.44
N VAL A 72 -1.92 -5.10 21.69
CA VAL A 72 -1.22 -6.39 21.63
C VAL A 72 -0.07 -6.41 22.64
N LYS A 73 -0.12 -7.31 23.59
CA LYS A 73 0.97 -7.58 24.55
C LYS A 73 1.99 -8.52 23.91
N PHE A 74 2.93 -7.97 23.17
CA PHE A 74 3.97 -8.78 22.51
C PHE A 74 4.84 -9.52 23.54
N LYS A 75 5.09 -10.79 23.25
CA LYS A 75 5.97 -11.69 24.00
C LYS A 75 7.30 -11.85 23.25
N LYS A 76 8.30 -12.31 23.96
CA LYS A 76 9.60 -12.65 23.35
C LYS A 76 9.42 -13.70 22.24
N LYS A 77 9.96 -13.42 21.06
CA LYS A 77 9.87 -14.22 19.84
C LYS A 77 8.54 -14.14 19.10
N ASP A 78 7.63 -13.24 19.44
CA ASP A 78 6.50 -12.94 18.58
C ASP A 78 7.00 -12.38 17.24
N ILE A 79 6.25 -12.65 16.17
CA ILE A 79 6.58 -12.21 14.82
C ILE A 79 5.45 -11.34 14.30
N VAL A 80 5.80 -10.20 13.75
CA VAL A 80 4.86 -9.34 13.02
C VAL A 80 5.06 -9.54 11.53
N LEU A 81 3.99 -9.87 10.83
CA LEU A 81 3.97 -10.01 9.39
C LEU A 81 3.15 -8.88 8.77
N ASP A 82 3.74 -8.17 7.84
CA ASP A 82 3.06 -7.18 6.99
C ASP A 82 3.02 -7.71 5.56
N VAL A 83 1.83 -8.11 5.12
CA VAL A 83 1.62 -8.69 3.77
C VAL A 83 1.68 -7.57 2.73
N ALA A 84 2.51 -7.73 1.72
CA ALA A 84 2.80 -6.71 0.70
C ALA A 84 3.39 -5.41 1.27
N SER A 85 4.35 -5.53 2.18
CA SER A 85 4.88 -4.48 3.06
C SER A 85 5.57 -3.29 2.37
N ASN A 86 5.45 -3.16 1.06
CA ASN A 86 6.04 -2.10 0.24
C ASN A 86 7.56 -1.97 0.46
N ASP A 87 8.04 -0.91 1.11
CA ASP A 87 9.45 -0.68 1.43
C ASP A 87 9.85 -1.05 2.87
N GLY A 88 8.95 -1.73 3.59
CA GLY A 88 9.14 -2.14 4.98
C GLY A 88 9.06 -1.00 5.99
N THR A 89 8.65 0.20 5.60
CA THR A 89 8.57 1.36 6.50
C THR A 89 7.64 1.10 7.67
N PHE A 90 6.52 0.41 7.48
CA PHE A 90 5.59 0.06 8.55
C PHE A 90 6.25 -0.82 9.62
N LEU A 91 6.91 -1.91 9.22
CA LEU A 91 7.59 -2.82 10.14
C LEU A 91 8.70 -2.13 10.94
N LYS A 92 9.42 -1.20 10.32
CA LYS A 92 10.49 -0.41 10.98
C LYS A 92 9.97 0.53 12.08
N LYS A 93 8.67 0.79 12.14
CA LYS A 93 8.07 1.67 13.15
C LYS A 93 7.80 0.96 14.48
N TYR A 94 7.77 -0.37 14.51
CA TYR A 94 7.66 -1.10 15.77
C TYR A 94 8.88 -0.85 16.66
N LYS A 95 8.62 -0.52 17.93
CA LYS A 95 9.67 -0.20 18.92
C LYS A 95 9.79 -1.27 19.98
N ASN A 96 8.89 -2.24 19.97
CA ASN A 96 8.89 -3.31 20.97
C ASN A 96 10.11 -4.20 20.81
N LYS A 97 10.94 -4.28 21.85
CA LYS A 97 12.19 -5.07 21.86
C LYS A 97 11.96 -6.59 21.97
N ASN A 98 10.70 -7.02 22.10
CA ASN A 98 10.34 -8.44 22.15
C ASN A 98 10.14 -9.06 20.74
N LEU A 99 10.04 -8.20 19.70
CA LEU A 99 9.88 -8.60 18.30
C LEU A 99 11.23 -8.92 17.66
#